data_808eca1e7deb222483ec9b96ad0c60d7
#
_entry.id   808eca1e7deb222483ec9b96ad0c60d7
#
_cell.length_a   1.000
_cell.length_b   1.000
_cell.length_c   1.000
_cell.angle_alpha   90.00
_cell.angle_beta   90.00
_cell.angle_gamma   90.00
#
_symmetry.space_group_name_H-M   'P 1'
#
loop_
_entity.id
_entity.type
_entity.pdbx_description
1 polymer ?
#
loop_
_entity_poly.entity_id
_entity_poly.type
_entity_poly.pdbx_seq_one_letter_code
_entity_poly.pdbx_strand_id
1 'polypeptide(L)'
;MMESLETHADIFGKEASKAIADAAQRFSLSYYEEALRLLSDAEAGGGRLHITGIGKPHHVANYMASLFSSTGTPCYFLDGTEATHGSAGQVKKGDVVMAISYFGNVAELVATVKTLKRNGARIISVTGFPESEIARMGDVHLDVHVEREGDYLNKPPRISMLVSLFMLMNLSVILQARKGIDQEEYLKWHPSGQLGKREKP
;
A
#
# COMPACT_ATOMS: atom_id res chain seq x y z
N MET A 1 2.25 38.29 -10.26
CA MET A 1 1.58 38.32 -8.94
C MET A 1 1.62 36.91 -8.39
N MET A 2 2.06 36.73 -7.14
CA MET A 2 1.89 35.42 -6.49
C MET A 2 0.39 35.19 -6.25
N GLU A 3 -0.08 33.98 -6.60
CA GLU A 3 -1.44 33.56 -6.25
C GLU A 3 -1.67 33.64 -4.74
N SER A 4 -2.92 33.85 -4.32
CA SER A 4 -3.24 33.90 -2.90
C SER A 4 -3.06 32.53 -2.24
N LEU A 5 -2.82 32.48 -0.94
CA LEU A 5 -2.74 31.21 -0.19
C LEU A 5 -4.04 30.42 -0.29
N GLU A 6 -5.19 31.11 -0.33
CA GLU A 6 -6.50 30.52 -0.53
C GLU A 6 -6.62 29.83 -1.91
N THR A 7 -6.12 30.47 -2.98
CA THR A 7 -6.09 29.88 -4.32
C THR A 7 -5.27 28.58 -4.34
N HIS A 8 -4.12 28.53 -3.67
CA HIS A 8 -3.31 27.31 -3.58
C HIS A 8 -4.02 26.17 -2.85
N ALA A 9 -4.72 26.48 -1.75
CA ALA A 9 -5.50 25.49 -1.01
C ALA A 9 -6.67 24.94 -1.84
N ASP A 10 -7.38 25.81 -2.56
CA ASP A 10 -8.49 25.46 -3.44
C ASP A 10 -8.03 24.57 -4.61
N ILE A 11 -6.91 24.91 -5.25
CA ILE A 11 -6.33 24.10 -6.33
C ILE A 11 -6.01 22.70 -5.82
N PHE A 12 -5.28 22.60 -4.71
CA PHE A 12 -4.96 21.30 -4.12
C PHE A 12 -6.21 20.49 -3.78
N GLY A 13 -7.20 21.10 -3.13
CA GLY A 13 -8.44 20.42 -2.77
C GLY A 13 -9.20 19.87 -3.97
N LYS A 14 -9.29 20.65 -5.05
CA LYS A 14 -9.96 20.24 -6.29
C LYS A 14 -9.20 19.11 -7.00
N GLU A 15 -7.89 19.23 -7.14
CA GLU A 15 -7.07 18.22 -7.81
C GLU A 15 -7.03 16.90 -7.00
N ALA A 16 -6.91 16.98 -5.68
CA ALA A 16 -6.95 15.79 -4.82
C ALA A 16 -8.31 15.07 -4.88
N SER A 17 -9.41 15.83 -4.80
CA SER A 17 -10.76 15.26 -4.92
C SER A 17 -10.99 14.60 -6.28
N LYS A 18 -10.54 15.24 -7.37
CA LYS A 18 -10.61 14.66 -8.71
C LYS A 18 -9.81 13.37 -8.79
N ALA A 19 -8.55 13.37 -8.33
CA ALA A 19 -7.69 12.20 -8.39
C ALA A 19 -8.27 11.00 -7.62
N ILE A 20 -8.88 11.22 -6.45
CA ILE A 20 -9.55 10.17 -5.69
C ILE A 20 -10.81 9.67 -6.41
N ALA A 21 -11.60 10.56 -7.02
CA ALA A 21 -12.78 10.17 -7.80
C ALA A 21 -12.41 9.33 -9.02
N ASP A 22 -11.37 9.73 -9.76
CA ASP A 22 -10.83 8.98 -10.89
C ASP A 22 -10.27 7.61 -10.45
N ALA A 23 -9.57 7.58 -9.32
CA ALA A 23 -9.05 6.35 -8.72
C ALA A 23 -10.18 5.40 -8.31
N ALA A 24 -11.26 5.91 -7.73
CA ALA A 24 -12.43 5.11 -7.33
C ALA A 24 -13.08 4.39 -8.53
N GLN A 25 -13.05 4.99 -9.71
CA GLN A 25 -13.56 4.36 -10.93
C GLN A 25 -12.61 3.28 -11.47
N ARG A 26 -11.28 3.46 -11.34
CA ARG A 26 -10.27 2.49 -11.79
C ARG A 26 -10.17 1.27 -10.88
N PHE A 27 -10.28 1.45 -9.58
CA PHE A 27 -10.02 0.41 -8.58
C PHE A 27 -11.25 -0.49 -8.36
N SER A 28 -11.73 -1.09 -9.44
CA SER A 28 -12.78 -2.13 -9.42
C SER A 28 -12.24 -3.45 -8.85
N LEU A 29 -13.12 -4.40 -8.56
CA LEU A 29 -12.71 -5.73 -8.08
C LEU A 29 -11.74 -6.41 -9.06
N SER A 30 -11.98 -6.29 -10.38
CA SER A 30 -11.11 -6.87 -11.41
C SER A 30 -9.69 -6.30 -11.38
N TYR A 31 -9.52 -5.05 -10.98
CA TYR A 31 -8.20 -4.45 -10.80
C TYR A 31 -7.34 -5.19 -9.75
N TYR A 32 -7.98 -5.78 -8.75
CA TYR A 32 -7.28 -6.48 -7.66
C TYR A 32 -7.18 -8.00 -7.85
N GLU A 33 -7.80 -8.59 -8.86
CA GLU A 33 -7.93 -10.05 -9.00
C GLU A 33 -6.59 -10.79 -8.88
N GLU A 34 -5.55 -10.33 -9.58
CA GLU A 34 -4.23 -10.97 -9.56
C GLU A 34 -3.57 -10.83 -8.18
N ALA A 35 -3.67 -9.65 -7.55
CA ALA A 35 -3.15 -9.43 -6.21
C ALA A 35 -3.88 -10.29 -5.17
N LEU A 36 -5.20 -10.36 -5.26
CA LEU A 36 -6.03 -11.18 -4.37
C LEU A 36 -5.71 -12.67 -4.51
N ARG A 37 -5.51 -13.15 -5.75
CA ARG A 37 -5.11 -14.54 -6.00
C ARG A 37 -3.72 -14.81 -5.40
N LEU A 38 -2.75 -13.94 -5.66
CA LEU A 38 -1.40 -14.07 -5.14
C LEU A 38 -1.37 -14.12 -3.60
N LEU A 39 -2.14 -13.26 -2.94
CA LEU A 39 -2.25 -13.22 -1.48
C LEU A 39 -2.92 -14.48 -0.93
N SER A 40 -3.99 -14.96 -1.58
CA SER A 40 -4.68 -16.19 -1.16
C SER A 40 -3.79 -17.44 -1.32
N ASP A 41 -3.06 -17.53 -2.41
CA ASP A 41 -2.13 -18.63 -2.66
C ASP A 41 -0.98 -18.66 -1.63
N ALA A 42 -0.46 -17.47 -1.29
CA ALA A 42 0.57 -17.35 -0.26
C ALA A 42 0.03 -17.76 1.12
N GLU A 43 -1.13 -17.27 1.52
CA GLU A 43 -1.77 -17.61 2.80
C GLU A 43 -2.05 -19.11 2.90
N ALA A 44 -2.58 -19.73 1.85
CA ALA A 44 -2.82 -21.17 1.79
C ALA A 44 -1.52 -22.00 1.90
N GLY A 45 -0.41 -21.47 1.38
CA GLY A 45 0.93 -22.06 1.48
C GLY A 45 1.67 -21.76 2.79
N GLY A 46 1.04 -21.05 3.76
CA GLY A 46 1.68 -20.62 5.01
C GLY A 46 2.64 -19.44 4.86
N GLY A 47 2.60 -18.75 3.71
CA GLY A 47 3.32 -17.51 3.45
C GLY A 47 2.67 -16.32 4.17
N ARG A 48 3.45 -15.25 4.33
CA ARG A 48 3.06 -14.03 5.05
C ARG A 48 3.03 -12.84 4.11
N LEU A 49 2.23 -11.85 4.46
CA LEU A 49 2.24 -10.56 3.80
C LEU A 49 3.22 -9.61 4.50
N HIS A 50 4.09 -8.99 3.72
CA HIS A 50 4.93 -7.87 4.15
C HIS A 50 4.66 -6.65 3.27
N ILE A 51 4.95 -5.47 3.80
CA ILE A 51 4.81 -4.22 3.07
C ILE A 51 6.00 -3.30 3.34
N THR A 52 6.51 -2.65 2.31
CA THR A 52 7.71 -1.82 2.38
C THR A 52 7.63 -0.60 1.47
N GLY A 53 8.47 0.37 1.74
CA GLY A 53 8.66 1.60 0.98
C GLY A 53 9.79 2.42 1.57
N ILE A 54 10.25 3.45 0.86
CA ILE A 54 11.31 4.36 1.33
C ILE A 54 10.81 5.80 1.24
N GLY A 55 11.16 6.63 2.22
CA GLY A 55 10.68 8.01 2.33
C GLY A 55 9.21 8.08 2.73
N LYS A 56 8.38 8.87 2.03
CA LYS A 56 6.94 8.97 2.34
C LYS A 56 6.16 7.66 2.14
N PRO A 57 6.46 6.84 1.11
CA PRO A 57 5.93 5.47 0.99
C PRO A 57 6.19 4.57 2.21
N HIS A 58 7.30 4.75 2.95
CA HIS A 58 7.56 4.04 4.20
C HIS A 58 6.45 4.27 5.24
N HIS A 59 5.99 5.53 5.39
CA HIS A 59 4.93 5.86 6.35
C HIS A 59 3.58 5.28 5.91
N VAL A 60 3.30 5.26 4.61
CA VAL A 60 2.12 4.57 4.04
C VAL A 60 2.21 3.07 4.31
N ALA A 61 3.37 2.45 4.07
CA ALA A 61 3.59 1.03 4.31
C ALA A 61 3.39 0.66 5.78
N ASN A 62 3.94 1.44 6.70
CA ASN A 62 3.79 1.20 8.14
C ASN A 62 2.33 1.32 8.60
N TYR A 63 1.62 2.37 8.15
CA TYR A 63 0.19 2.52 8.42
C TYR A 63 -0.61 1.34 7.87
N MET A 64 -0.36 0.94 6.63
CA MET A 64 -1.09 -0.15 5.98
C MET A 64 -0.80 -1.52 6.60
N ALA A 65 0.43 -1.77 7.07
CA ALA A 65 0.74 -2.99 7.81
C ALA A 65 -0.14 -3.12 9.07
N SER A 66 -0.31 -2.01 9.79
CA SER A 66 -1.20 -1.94 10.95
C SER A 66 -2.67 -2.13 10.56
N LEU A 67 -3.15 -1.44 9.52
CA LEU A 67 -4.54 -1.53 9.07
C LEU A 67 -4.90 -2.94 8.58
N PHE A 68 -4.08 -3.55 7.71
CA PHE A 68 -4.32 -4.93 7.26
C PHE A 68 -4.38 -5.91 8.43
N SER A 69 -3.44 -5.80 9.38
CA SER A 69 -3.44 -6.67 10.57
C SER A 69 -4.70 -6.48 11.41
N SER A 70 -5.12 -5.23 11.63
CA SER A 70 -6.29 -4.90 12.43
C SER A 70 -7.62 -5.27 11.77
N THR A 71 -7.61 -5.60 10.48
CA THR A 71 -8.78 -6.02 9.69
C THR A 71 -8.69 -7.49 9.24
N GLY A 72 -7.88 -8.30 9.92
CA GLY A 72 -7.86 -9.76 9.73
C GLY A 72 -6.88 -10.26 8.67
N THR A 73 -6.01 -9.41 8.13
CA THR A 73 -4.93 -9.83 7.23
C THR A 73 -3.58 -9.55 7.89
N PRO A 74 -2.94 -10.55 8.55
CA PRO A 74 -1.65 -10.35 9.17
C PRO A 74 -0.62 -9.79 8.18
N CYS A 75 -0.14 -8.60 8.44
CA CYS A 75 0.79 -7.88 7.58
C CYS A 75 1.94 -7.32 8.42
N TYR A 76 3.15 -7.50 7.93
CA TYR A 76 4.36 -7.11 8.62
C TYR A 76 5.04 -5.97 7.87
N PHE A 77 5.31 -4.88 8.57
CA PHE A 77 6.13 -3.82 8.02
C PHE A 77 7.58 -4.28 7.89
N LEU A 78 8.19 -4.00 6.73
CA LEU A 78 9.60 -4.18 6.47
C LEU A 78 10.22 -2.81 6.16
N ASP A 79 11.19 -2.39 6.96
CA ASP A 79 11.97 -1.20 6.63
C ASP A 79 12.79 -1.45 5.36
N GLY A 80 12.53 -0.63 4.32
CA GLY A 80 13.15 -0.82 3.01
C GLY A 80 14.65 -0.50 3.00
N THR A 81 15.13 0.32 3.93
CA THR A 81 16.56 0.65 4.07
C THR A 81 17.29 -0.44 4.83
N GLU A 82 16.74 -0.83 6.00
CA GLU A 82 17.32 -1.88 6.85
C GLU A 82 17.26 -3.27 6.20
N ALA A 83 16.40 -3.47 5.22
CA ALA A 83 16.30 -4.74 4.50
C ALA A 83 17.64 -5.19 3.89
N THR A 84 18.41 -4.25 3.33
CA THR A 84 19.73 -4.54 2.74
C THR A 84 20.84 -4.73 3.79
N HIS A 85 20.54 -4.40 5.05
CA HIS A 85 21.44 -4.57 6.20
C HIS A 85 21.06 -5.73 7.11
N GLY A 86 20.22 -6.66 6.64
CA GLY A 86 19.89 -7.90 7.33
C GLY A 86 18.42 -8.12 7.60
N SER A 87 17.58 -7.05 7.70
CA SER A 87 16.16 -7.18 8.00
C SER A 87 15.37 -7.94 6.91
N ALA A 88 15.91 -8.07 5.68
CA ALA A 88 15.33 -8.95 4.66
C ALA A 88 15.24 -10.42 5.11
N GLY A 89 15.97 -10.83 6.16
CA GLY A 89 15.88 -12.16 6.76
C GLY A 89 14.51 -12.49 7.37
N GLN A 90 13.67 -11.47 7.64
CA GLN A 90 12.28 -11.71 8.06
C GLN A 90 11.38 -12.26 6.94
N VAL A 91 11.79 -12.14 5.68
CA VAL A 91 11.03 -12.56 4.50
C VAL A 91 11.57 -13.90 4.00
N LYS A 92 10.68 -14.87 3.82
CA LYS A 92 10.99 -16.25 3.44
C LYS A 92 10.38 -16.59 2.08
N LYS A 93 10.81 -17.70 1.52
CA LYS A 93 10.21 -18.28 0.32
C LYS A 93 8.70 -18.49 0.53
N GLY A 94 7.90 -18.02 -0.42
CA GLY A 94 6.44 -18.10 -0.37
C GLY A 94 5.76 -16.89 0.27
N ASP A 95 6.51 -16.00 0.94
CA ASP A 95 5.97 -14.72 1.41
C ASP A 95 5.65 -13.79 0.23
N VAL A 96 4.70 -12.90 0.41
CA VAL A 96 4.38 -11.80 -0.51
C VAL A 96 4.87 -10.49 0.10
N VAL A 97 5.50 -9.64 -0.73
CA VAL A 97 5.91 -8.29 -0.32
C VAL A 97 5.27 -7.25 -1.24
N MET A 98 4.50 -6.34 -0.66
CA MET A 98 4.04 -5.12 -1.35
C MET A 98 5.14 -4.07 -1.28
N ALA A 99 5.66 -3.64 -2.43
CA ALA A 99 6.68 -2.61 -2.54
C ALA A 99 6.08 -1.31 -3.09
N ILE A 100 6.00 -0.28 -2.25
CA ILE A 100 5.41 1.01 -2.61
C ILE A 100 6.50 1.98 -3.04
N SER A 101 6.42 2.48 -4.28
CA SER A 101 7.31 3.51 -4.81
C SER A 101 6.66 4.18 -6.01
N TYR A 102 6.23 5.43 -5.87
CA TYR A 102 5.50 6.11 -6.96
C TYR A 102 6.27 6.07 -8.29
N PHE A 103 7.55 6.48 -8.30
CA PHE A 103 8.39 6.44 -9.50
C PHE A 103 8.96 5.04 -9.81
N GLY A 104 9.00 4.15 -8.85
CA GLY A 104 9.46 2.76 -9.02
C GLY A 104 10.94 2.55 -9.35
N ASN A 105 11.79 3.59 -9.17
CA ASN A 105 13.21 3.56 -9.53
C ASN A 105 14.15 4.04 -8.39
N VAL A 106 13.66 4.07 -7.14
CA VAL A 106 14.48 4.43 -5.98
C VAL A 106 15.51 3.33 -5.75
N ALA A 107 16.79 3.64 -5.90
CA ALA A 107 17.88 2.66 -5.95
C ALA A 107 17.92 1.73 -4.72
N GLU A 108 17.72 2.29 -3.54
CA GLU A 108 17.69 1.53 -2.27
C GLU A 108 16.53 0.51 -2.26
N LEU A 109 15.34 0.92 -2.69
CA LEU A 109 14.19 0.01 -2.72
C LEU A 109 14.33 -1.03 -3.85
N VAL A 110 14.93 -0.67 -4.97
CA VAL A 110 15.30 -1.61 -6.04
C VAL A 110 16.25 -2.69 -5.50
N ALA A 111 17.29 -2.30 -4.74
CA ALA A 111 18.21 -3.25 -4.12
C ALA A 111 17.49 -4.16 -3.12
N THR A 112 16.59 -3.60 -2.33
CA THR A 112 15.72 -4.34 -1.40
C THR A 112 14.87 -5.35 -2.15
N VAL A 113 14.10 -4.94 -3.17
CA VAL A 113 13.25 -5.85 -3.95
C VAL A 113 14.06 -6.97 -4.59
N LYS A 114 15.26 -6.68 -5.14
CA LYS A 114 16.18 -7.71 -5.67
C LYS A 114 16.57 -8.73 -4.58
N THR A 115 16.83 -8.27 -3.37
CA THR A 115 17.18 -9.14 -2.24
C THR A 115 15.99 -10.02 -1.84
N LEU A 116 14.79 -9.45 -1.74
CA LEU A 116 13.57 -10.17 -1.38
C LEU A 116 13.21 -11.25 -2.43
N LYS A 117 13.36 -10.93 -3.72
CA LYS A 117 13.18 -11.95 -4.77
C LYS A 117 14.19 -13.09 -4.67
N ARG A 118 15.44 -12.81 -4.32
CA ARG A 118 16.45 -13.87 -4.05
C ARG A 118 16.08 -14.75 -2.86
N ASN A 119 15.40 -14.19 -1.84
CA ASN A 119 14.85 -14.96 -0.72
C ASN A 119 13.62 -15.80 -1.11
N GLY A 120 13.13 -15.67 -2.34
CA GLY A 120 11.98 -16.42 -2.86
C GLY A 120 10.62 -15.79 -2.57
N ALA A 121 10.59 -14.49 -2.23
CA ALA A 121 9.34 -13.75 -2.09
C ALA A 121 8.70 -13.44 -3.45
N ARG A 122 7.36 -13.34 -3.44
CA ARG A 122 6.56 -12.79 -4.54
C ARG A 122 6.35 -11.29 -4.29
N ILE A 123 6.37 -10.50 -5.34
CA ILE A 123 6.32 -9.03 -5.23
C ILE A 123 5.03 -8.50 -5.84
N ILE A 124 4.28 -7.72 -5.06
CA ILE A 124 3.24 -6.82 -5.56
C ILE A 124 3.87 -5.43 -5.61
N SER A 125 4.12 -4.93 -6.81
CA SER A 125 4.63 -3.57 -7.00
C SER A 125 3.47 -2.58 -7.01
N VAL A 126 3.61 -1.48 -6.25
CA VAL A 126 2.66 -0.36 -6.19
C VAL A 126 3.38 0.87 -6.70
N THR A 127 3.19 1.19 -7.98
CA THR A 127 3.89 2.30 -8.65
C THR A 127 2.96 3.06 -9.59
N GLY A 128 3.29 4.30 -9.91
CA GLY A 128 2.58 5.07 -10.95
C GLY A 128 3.17 4.91 -12.35
N PHE A 129 4.19 4.05 -12.52
CA PHE A 129 4.90 3.87 -13.79
C PHE A 129 5.14 2.40 -14.06
N PRO A 130 4.36 1.77 -14.97
CA PRO A 130 4.45 0.33 -15.26
C PRO A 130 5.82 -0.06 -15.86
N GLU A 131 6.51 0.88 -16.48
CA GLU A 131 7.83 0.66 -17.07
C GLU A 131 8.99 0.81 -16.07
N SER A 132 8.71 1.14 -14.82
CA SER A 132 9.73 1.31 -13.79
C SER A 132 10.39 -0.02 -13.39
N GLU A 133 11.60 0.05 -12.82
CA GLU A 133 12.36 -1.15 -12.45
C GLU A 133 11.62 -2.01 -11.42
N ILE A 134 10.98 -1.38 -10.41
CA ILE A 134 10.19 -2.10 -9.38
C ILE A 134 8.94 -2.72 -10.00
N ALA A 135 8.24 -2.01 -10.92
CA ALA A 135 7.07 -2.57 -11.59
C ALA A 135 7.42 -3.81 -12.42
N ARG A 136 8.51 -3.76 -13.20
CA ARG A 136 8.99 -4.91 -14.00
C ARG A 136 9.48 -6.09 -13.15
N MET A 137 9.91 -5.85 -11.92
CA MET A 137 10.27 -6.91 -10.98
C MET A 137 9.07 -7.51 -10.25
N GLY A 138 7.92 -6.85 -10.28
CA GLY A 138 6.69 -7.31 -9.67
C GLY A 138 6.15 -8.57 -10.33
N ASP A 139 5.62 -9.49 -9.54
CA ASP A 139 4.79 -10.60 -10.01
C ASP A 139 3.37 -10.12 -10.32
N VAL A 140 2.96 -9.05 -9.65
CA VAL A 140 1.74 -8.27 -9.89
C VAL A 140 2.08 -6.78 -9.79
N HIS A 141 1.49 -5.97 -10.67
CA HIS A 141 1.63 -4.51 -10.63
C HIS A 141 0.27 -3.85 -10.35
N LEU A 142 0.23 -2.99 -9.34
CA LEU A 142 -0.89 -2.14 -9.02
C LEU A 142 -0.53 -0.69 -9.40
N ASP A 143 -1.17 -0.18 -10.44
CA ASP A 143 -0.92 1.16 -10.98
C ASP A 143 -1.66 2.23 -10.16
N VAL A 144 -0.89 3.13 -9.55
CA VAL A 144 -1.36 4.27 -8.75
C VAL A 144 -1.02 5.61 -9.41
N HIS A 145 -0.93 5.64 -10.74
CA HIS A 145 -0.59 6.85 -11.48
C HIS A 145 -1.53 8.02 -11.17
N VAL A 146 -0.94 9.20 -11.05
CA VAL A 146 -1.64 10.49 -10.94
C VAL A 146 -1.01 11.50 -11.91
N GLU A 147 -1.80 12.41 -12.43
CA GLU A 147 -1.32 13.43 -13.37
C GLU A 147 -0.49 14.52 -12.67
N ARG A 148 -0.88 14.88 -11.43
CA ARG A 148 -0.29 15.99 -10.68
C ARG A 148 -0.28 15.74 -9.18
N GLU A 149 0.61 16.45 -8.48
CA GLU A 149 0.73 16.42 -7.01
C GLU A 149 -0.06 17.56 -6.33
N GLY A 150 -0.73 18.41 -7.10
CA GLY A 150 -1.69 19.40 -6.63
C GLY A 150 -1.09 20.71 -6.10
N ASP A 151 0.18 20.98 -6.39
CA ASP A 151 0.80 22.26 -6.08
C ASP A 151 1.59 22.82 -7.27
N TYR A 152 2.07 24.06 -7.14
CA TYR A 152 2.82 24.77 -8.20
C TYR A 152 4.18 24.15 -8.51
N LEU A 153 4.80 23.42 -7.58
CA LEU A 153 6.06 22.71 -7.81
C LEU A 153 5.84 21.36 -8.52
N ASN A 154 4.67 20.77 -8.33
CA ASN A 154 4.31 19.43 -8.82
C ASN A 154 5.34 18.34 -8.47
N LYS A 155 5.98 18.45 -7.30
CA LYS A 155 7.08 17.56 -6.87
C LYS A 155 6.86 16.89 -5.52
N PRO A 156 6.42 17.60 -4.46
CA PRO A 156 6.17 16.96 -3.17
C PRO A 156 5.06 15.92 -3.30
N PRO A 157 5.32 14.63 -2.96
CA PRO A 157 4.34 13.56 -3.15
C PRO A 157 3.18 13.72 -2.15
N ARG A 158 2.06 14.21 -2.63
CA ARG A 158 0.80 14.41 -1.90
C ARG A 158 -0.32 13.57 -2.49
N ILE A 159 -0.74 13.87 -3.73
CA ILE A 159 -1.84 13.18 -4.40
C ILE A 159 -1.44 11.74 -4.74
N SER A 160 -0.22 11.50 -5.18
CA SER A 160 0.29 10.14 -5.40
C SER A 160 0.23 9.28 -4.13
N MET A 161 0.54 9.87 -2.95
CA MET A 161 0.43 9.16 -1.67
C MET A 161 -1.02 8.94 -1.26
N LEU A 162 -1.91 9.92 -1.49
CA LEU A 162 -3.35 9.76 -1.24
C LEU A 162 -3.94 8.63 -2.09
N VAL A 163 -3.64 8.59 -3.37
CA VAL A 163 -4.14 7.55 -4.28
C VAL A 163 -3.56 6.17 -3.92
N SER A 164 -2.26 6.09 -3.58
CA SER A 164 -1.66 4.85 -3.11
C SER A 164 -2.33 4.34 -1.83
N LEU A 165 -2.57 5.23 -0.88
CA LEU A 165 -3.25 4.90 0.37
C LEU A 165 -4.70 4.47 0.12
N PHE A 166 -5.44 5.21 -0.71
CA PHE A 166 -6.82 4.89 -1.07
C PHE A 166 -6.92 3.51 -1.73
N MET A 167 -6.03 3.19 -2.67
CA MET A 167 -5.96 1.88 -3.32
C MET A 167 -5.74 0.76 -2.31
N LEU A 168 -4.78 0.91 -1.38
CA LEU A 168 -4.47 -0.09 -0.37
C LEU A 168 -5.59 -0.23 0.67
N MET A 169 -6.24 0.87 1.05
CA MET A 169 -7.43 0.83 1.92
C MET A 169 -8.57 0.05 1.25
N ASN A 170 -8.82 0.28 -0.04
CA ASN A 170 -9.83 -0.45 -0.79
C ASN A 170 -9.51 -1.96 -0.84
N LEU A 171 -8.24 -2.33 -1.09
CA LEU A 171 -7.80 -3.72 -0.99
C LEU A 171 -8.04 -4.31 0.42
N SER A 172 -7.80 -3.53 1.49
CA SER A 172 -8.08 -3.95 2.87
C SER A 172 -9.56 -4.27 3.08
N VAL A 173 -10.47 -3.43 2.57
CA VAL A 173 -11.93 -3.68 2.63
C VAL A 173 -12.31 -4.97 1.92
N ILE A 174 -11.75 -5.21 0.73
CA ILE A 174 -12.01 -6.43 -0.05
C ILE A 174 -11.51 -7.67 0.70
N LEU A 175 -10.30 -7.63 1.26
CA LEU A 175 -9.73 -8.75 2.03
C LEU A 175 -10.53 -9.03 3.30
N GLN A 176 -10.93 -7.99 4.03
CA GLN A 176 -11.79 -8.12 5.22
C GLN A 176 -13.13 -8.79 4.87
N ALA A 177 -13.78 -8.33 3.79
CA ALA A 177 -15.05 -8.89 3.33
C ALA A 177 -14.91 -10.37 2.90
N ARG A 178 -13.83 -10.72 2.18
CA ARG A 178 -13.54 -12.12 1.77
C ARG A 178 -13.33 -13.05 2.97
N LYS A 179 -12.75 -12.56 4.04
CA LYS A 179 -12.51 -13.33 5.27
C LYS A 179 -13.74 -13.40 6.18
N GLY A 180 -14.79 -12.65 5.87
CA GLY A 180 -16.03 -12.64 6.68
C GLY A 180 -15.80 -12.11 8.10
N ILE A 181 -14.85 -11.17 8.27
CA ILE A 181 -14.54 -10.61 9.60
C ILE A 181 -15.76 -9.85 10.11
N ASP A 182 -16.34 -10.34 11.18
CA ASP A 182 -17.47 -9.73 11.86
C ASP A 182 -17.02 -8.76 12.98
N GLN A 183 -18.01 -8.11 13.60
CA GLN A 183 -17.74 -7.15 14.66
C GLN A 183 -17.16 -7.82 15.91
N GLU A 184 -17.56 -9.04 16.23
CA GLU A 184 -17.05 -9.75 17.41
C GLU A 184 -15.57 -10.07 17.24
N GLU A 185 -15.17 -10.56 16.07
CA GLU A 185 -13.77 -10.86 15.75
C GLU A 185 -12.91 -9.60 15.70
N TYR A 186 -13.42 -8.52 15.07
CA TYR A 186 -12.76 -7.22 15.07
C TYR A 186 -12.48 -6.69 16.48
N LEU A 187 -13.46 -6.80 17.39
CA LEU A 187 -13.32 -6.33 18.77
C LEU A 187 -12.31 -7.13 19.59
N LYS A 188 -12.08 -8.42 19.27
CA LYS A 188 -11.02 -9.24 19.92
C LYS A 188 -9.63 -8.65 19.69
N TRP A 189 -9.41 -8.04 18.54
CA TRP A 189 -8.12 -7.42 18.20
C TRP A 189 -7.99 -5.97 18.68
N HIS A 190 -9.09 -5.37 19.18
CA HIS A 190 -9.14 -3.99 19.68
C HIS A 190 -9.61 -3.94 21.15
N PRO A 191 -8.90 -4.61 22.09
CA PRO A 191 -9.37 -4.74 23.47
C PRO A 191 -9.37 -3.41 24.24
N SER A 192 -8.67 -2.41 23.74
CA SER A 192 -8.50 -1.09 24.37
C SER A 192 -9.04 0.03 23.50
N GLY A 193 -9.42 1.14 24.11
CA GLY A 193 -9.88 2.34 23.41
C GLY A 193 -11.39 2.35 23.13
N GLN A 194 -11.85 3.37 22.42
CA GLN A 194 -13.29 3.57 22.13
C GLN A 194 -13.84 2.50 21.19
N LEU A 195 -13.03 2.04 20.23
CA LEU A 195 -13.43 1.02 19.24
C LEU A 195 -13.66 -0.36 19.87
N GLY A 196 -13.00 -0.67 21.00
CA GLY A 196 -13.17 -1.93 21.73
C GLY A 196 -14.36 -1.94 22.70
N LYS A 197 -14.99 -0.80 22.92
CA LYS A 197 -16.18 -0.74 23.77
C LYS A 197 -17.38 -1.18 22.95
N ARG A 198 -18.05 -2.27 23.38
CA ARG A 198 -19.36 -2.62 22.83
C ARG A 198 -20.27 -1.41 23.02
N GLU A 199 -20.83 -0.88 21.95
CA GLU A 199 -22.05 -0.08 22.10
C GLU A 199 -23.08 -0.98 22.76
N LYS A 200 -23.51 -0.62 23.97
CA LYS A 200 -24.66 -1.29 24.58
C LYS A 200 -25.87 -0.97 23.71
N PRO A 201 -26.67 -1.96 23.31
CA PRO A 201 -27.89 -1.71 22.57
C PRO A 201 -28.84 -0.80 23.34
#